data_7fb72344ab770fe465e585336c4dc2fa
#
_entry.id   7fb72344ab770fe465e585336c4dc2fa
#
_cell.length_a   1.000
_cell.length_b   1.000
_cell.length_c   1.000
_cell.angle_alpha   90.00
_cell.angle_beta   90.00
_cell.angle_gamma   90.00
#
_symmetry.space_group_name_H-M   'P 1'
#
loop_
_entity.id
_entity.type
_entity.pdbx_description
1 polymer ?
#
loop_
_entity_poly.entity_id
_entity_poly.type
_entity_poly.pdbx_seq_one_letter_code
_entity_poly.pdbx_strand_id
1 'polypeptide(L)'
;MSDEKSISTRGRTWFEALVGKQAEHVPSVSSVLVADTTLQKERVRFLAIVPDPDNRFPCARQGQVGLQEGWNLAKQVRDAIKADENGEKRGIIAIVDVPSQAYGRREELLGIFLAAAAATDAYVSARLAGHPVISLLVGHAISGGFLTHGAQANRLLAFNDSGVVVHAMAKNAAARVTRRTVEELDKLAQTVIPMSYRIEDYAELGTLYKLIDGVNVDSPEPEQVDQVRTDLLAAIADARSGQRDLSDRLQSQGAQKNRSATLVVRQRLAAEWHSN
;
A
#
# COMPACT_ATOMS: atom_id res chain seq x y z
N MET A 1 -30.90 -6.65 7.76
CA MET A 1 -30.57 -6.28 6.37
C MET A 1 -29.09 -5.99 6.37
N SER A 2 -28.28 -6.84 5.75
CA SER A 2 -26.85 -6.58 5.58
C SER A 2 -26.71 -5.42 4.61
N ASP A 3 -26.15 -4.31 5.06
CA ASP A 3 -25.64 -3.27 4.15
C ASP A 3 -24.68 -4.00 3.18
N GLU A 4 -25.09 -4.19 1.94
CA GLU A 4 -24.18 -4.52 0.85
C GLU A 4 -23.24 -3.31 0.72
N LYS A 5 -22.11 -3.38 1.40
CA LYS A 5 -21.05 -2.40 1.18
C LYS A 5 -20.69 -2.47 -0.30
N SER A 6 -20.95 -1.40 -1.03
CA SER A 6 -20.53 -1.29 -2.42
C SER A 6 -19.04 -1.58 -2.53
N ILE A 7 -18.69 -2.45 -3.48
CA ILE A 7 -17.28 -2.79 -3.76
C ILE A 7 -16.58 -1.52 -4.22
N SER A 8 -15.46 -1.17 -3.61
CA SER A 8 -14.70 0.01 -3.99
C SER A 8 -14.12 -0.11 -5.39
N THR A 9 -14.21 0.94 -6.16
CA THR A 9 -13.62 1.05 -7.50
C THR A 9 -12.46 2.06 -7.54
N ARG A 10 -12.10 2.67 -6.42
CA ARG A 10 -11.09 3.73 -6.31
C ARG A 10 -9.74 3.32 -6.88
N GLY A 11 -9.32 2.06 -6.64
CA GLY A 11 -8.08 1.53 -7.17
C GLY A 11 -8.02 1.59 -8.70
N ARG A 12 -9.10 1.21 -9.39
CA ARG A 12 -9.23 1.30 -10.85
C ARG A 12 -9.33 2.75 -11.31
N THR A 13 -10.19 3.54 -10.70
CA THR A 13 -10.39 4.95 -11.03
C THR A 13 -9.07 5.73 -11.04
N TRP A 14 -8.29 5.59 -9.98
CA TRP A 14 -7.00 6.28 -9.87
C TRP A 14 -5.91 5.68 -10.75
N PHE A 15 -5.92 4.37 -10.98
CA PHE A 15 -5.01 3.77 -11.94
C PHE A 15 -5.25 4.36 -13.34
N GLU A 16 -6.48 4.34 -13.84
CA GLU A 16 -6.82 4.86 -15.17
C GLU A 16 -6.55 6.36 -15.31
N ALA A 17 -6.87 7.16 -14.28
CA ALA A 17 -6.62 8.60 -14.26
C ALA A 17 -5.14 8.95 -14.32
N LEU A 18 -4.28 8.25 -13.55
CA LEU A 18 -2.86 8.55 -13.45
C LEU A 18 -2.05 8.02 -14.64
N VAL A 19 -2.39 6.83 -15.11
CA VAL A 19 -1.69 6.16 -16.20
C VAL A 19 -1.88 6.90 -17.52
N GLY A 20 -3.10 7.37 -17.80
CA GLY A 20 -3.41 8.12 -19.03
C GLY A 20 -3.52 7.23 -20.27
N LYS A 21 -3.90 7.83 -21.40
CA LYS A 21 -4.23 7.12 -22.65
C LYS A 21 -3.02 6.57 -23.42
N GLN A 22 -1.82 7.07 -23.15
CA GLN A 22 -0.58 6.72 -23.89
C GLN A 22 0.25 5.65 -23.20
N ALA A 23 -0.25 5.09 -22.10
CA ALA A 23 0.50 4.09 -21.34
C ALA A 23 0.54 2.74 -22.07
N GLU A 24 1.62 2.03 -21.88
CA GLU A 24 1.77 0.64 -22.28
C GLU A 24 1.21 -0.27 -21.18
N HIS A 25 0.05 -0.87 -21.46
CA HIS A 25 -0.53 -1.86 -20.55
C HIS A 25 0.25 -3.18 -20.62
N VAL A 26 0.74 -3.61 -19.46
CA VAL A 26 1.51 -4.84 -19.34
C VAL A 26 0.58 -6.02 -19.06
N PRO A 27 0.66 -7.12 -19.81
CA PRO A 27 -0.19 -8.29 -19.58
C PRO A 27 -0.08 -8.84 -18.16
N SER A 28 -1.22 -9.04 -17.53
CA SER A 28 -1.37 -9.53 -16.15
C SER A 28 -2.69 -10.30 -16.01
N VAL A 29 -3.00 -10.78 -14.80
CA VAL A 29 -4.36 -11.29 -14.47
C VAL A 29 -5.33 -10.11 -14.35
N SER A 30 -6.61 -10.35 -14.61
CA SER A 30 -7.65 -9.31 -14.64
C SER A 30 -7.80 -8.51 -13.34
N SER A 31 -7.50 -9.13 -12.22
CA SER A 31 -7.48 -8.48 -10.89
C SER A 31 -6.24 -7.64 -10.59
N VAL A 32 -5.21 -7.65 -11.47
CA VAL A 32 -3.97 -6.86 -11.30
C VAL A 32 -3.75 -6.00 -12.53
N LEU A 33 -3.93 -4.70 -12.40
CA LEU A 33 -3.64 -3.74 -13.46
C LEU A 33 -2.18 -3.34 -13.41
N VAL A 34 -1.53 -3.34 -14.56
CA VAL A 34 -0.11 -2.94 -14.70
C VAL A 34 0.06 -2.10 -15.95
N ALA A 35 0.75 -0.97 -15.81
CA ALA A 35 1.08 -0.13 -16.95
C ALA A 35 2.43 0.57 -16.76
N ASP A 36 3.18 0.66 -17.83
CA ASP A 36 4.38 1.47 -17.94
C ASP A 36 4.03 2.80 -18.63
N THR A 37 4.48 3.90 -18.06
CA THR A 37 4.28 5.24 -18.62
C THR A 37 5.38 6.18 -18.17
N THR A 38 5.26 7.45 -18.54
CA THR A 38 6.17 8.50 -18.12
C THR A 38 5.40 9.62 -17.44
N LEU A 39 5.77 9.95 -16.21
CA LEU A 39 5.33 11.15 -15.53
C LEU A 39 6.36 12.25 -15.81
N GLN A 40 6.03 13.23 -16.64
CA GLN A 40 6.98 14.18 -17.21
C GLN A 40 8.16 13.46 -17.90
N LYS A 41 9.34 13.39 -17.24
CA LYS A 41 10.54 12.67 -17.71
C LYS A 41 10.85 11.40 -16.93
N GLU A 42 10.09 11.13 -15.87
CA GLU A 42 10.31 10.00 -14.98
C GLU A 42 9.57 8.76 -15.50
N ARG A 43 10.32 7.69 -15.81
CA ARG A 43 9.74 6.40 -16.19
C ARG A 43 9.15 5.74 -14.97
N VAL A 44 7.91 5.26 -15.07
CA VAL A 44 7.20 4.65 -13.93
C VAL A 44 6.43 3.41 -14.37
N ARG A 45 6.31 2.45 -13.44
CA ARG A 45 5.37 1.33 -13.51
C ARG A 45 4.30 1.52 -12.45
N PHE A 46 3.05 1.59 -12.87
CA PHE A 46 1.90 1.55 -11.99
C PHE A 46 1.40 0.12 -11.80
N LEU A 47 1.01 -0.21 -10.56
CA LEU A 47 0.38 -1.47 -10.22
C LEU A 47 -0.84 -1.18 -9.33
N ALA A 48 -1.97 -1.82 -9.62
CA ALA A 48 -3.16 -1.78 -8.78
C ALA A 48 -3.80 -3.15 -8.68
N ILE A 49 -4.34 -3.48 -7.52
CA ILE A 49 -5.25 -4.61 -7.36
C ILE A 49 -6.67 -4.07 -7.44
N VAL A 50 -7.51 -4.74 -8.22
CA VAL A 50 -8.89 -4.32 -8.47
C VAL A 50 -9.85 -5.49 -8.34
N PRO A 51 -11.13 -5.23 -8.02
CA PRO A 51 -12.17 -6.26 -8.06
C PRO A 51 -12.26 -6.95 -9.42
N ASP A 52 -12.40 -8.28 -9.37
CA ASP A 52 -12.62 -9.13 -10.54
C ASP A 52 -13.70 -10.17 -10.19
N PRO A 53 -14.95 -9.97 -10.64
CA PRO A 53 -16.07 -10.88 -10.34
C PRO A 53 -15.84 -12.30 -10.85
N ASP A 54 -15.05 -12.45 -11.92
CA ASP A 54 -14.77 -13.73 -12.56
C ASP A 54 -13.51 -14.41 -12.03
N ASN A 55 -12.88 -13.85 -10.99
CA ASN A 55 -11.71 -14.43 -10.38
C ASN A 55 -11.98 -15.88 -9.94
N ARG A 56 -11.10 -16.80 -10.35
CA ARG A 56 -11.20 -18.24 -10.03
C ARG A 56 -11.16 -18.54 -8.52
N PHE A 57 -10.64 -17.59 -7.72
CA PHE A 57 -10.64 -17.65 -6.26
C PHE A 57 -11.69 -16.69 -5.71
N PRO A 58 -12.85 -17.22 -5.26
CA PRO A 58 -13.96 -16.36 -4.82
C PRO A 58 -13.59 -15.36 -3.71
N CYS A 59 -12.65 -15.72 -2.84
CA CYS A 59 -12.16 -14.84 -1.77
C CYS A 59 -11.36 -13.62 -2.26
N ALA A 60 -11.00 -13.56 -3.56
CA ALA A 60 -10.28 -12.43 -4.16
C ALA A 60 -11.16 -11.53 -5.05
N ARG A 61 -12.46 -11.86 -5.22
CA ARG A 61 -13.35 -11.19 -6.20
C ARG A 61 -13.66 -9.73 -5.91
N GLN A 62 -13.49 -9.29 -4.67
CA GLN A 62 -13.80 -7.92 -4.24
C GLN A 62 -12.53 -7.05 -4.04
N GLY A 63 -11.42 -7.41 -4.67
CA GLY A 63 -10.16 -6.67 -4.55
C GLY A 63 -9.25 -7.14 -3.42
N GLN A 64 -9.52 -8.32 -2.84
CA GLN A 64 -8.61 -8.92 -1.87
C GLN A 64 -7.35 -9.44 -2.55
N VAL A 65 -6.22 -9.36 -1.86
CA VAL A 65 -4.95 -9.93 -2.33
C VAL A 65 -4.92 -11.43 -2.10
N GLY A 66 -4.98 -12.20 -3.16
CA GLY A 66 -4.96 -13.66 -3.13
C GLY A 66 -3.71 -14.26 -3.76
N LEU A 67 -3.81 -15.55 -4.13
CA LEU A 67 -2.73 -16.30 -4.74
C LEU A 67 -2.27 -15.70 -6.07
N GLN A 68 -3.23 -15.42 -6.97
CA GLN A 68 -2.90 -14.89 -8.30
C GLN A 68 -2.36 -13.46 -8.20
N GLU A 69 -2.96 -12.64 -7.36
CA GLU A 69 -2.54 -11.26 -7.15
C GLU A 69 -1.13 -11.20 -6.59
N GLY A 70 -0.82 -11.98 -5.55
CA GLY A 70 0.51 -11.99 -4.94
C GLY A 70 1.61 -12.45 -5.91
N TRP A 71 1.41 -13.56 -6.62
CA TRP A 71 2.37 -14.04 -7.60
C TRP A 71 2.53 -13.09 -8.79
N ASN A 72 1.43 -12.48 -9.27
CA ASN A 72 1.51 -11.50 -10.35
C ASN A 72 2.22 -10.22 -9.92
N LEU A 73 1.94 -9.66 -8.75
CA LEU A 73 2.69 -8.52 -8.22
C LEU A 73 4.19 -8.83 -8.16
N ALA A 74 4.55 -9.99 -7.61
CA ALA A 74 5.95 -10.43 -7.54
C ALA A 74 6.61 -10.48 -8.92
N LYS A 75 5.91 -11.09 -9.90
CA LYS A 75 6.38 -11.17 -11.28
C LYS A 75 6.60 -9.80 -11.89
N GLN A 76 5.58 -8.93 -11.82
CA GLN A 76 5.61 -7.62 -12.46
C GLN A 76 6.68 -6.70 -11.87
N VAL A 77 6.89 -6.75 -10.56
CA VAL A 77 7.96 -5.98 -9.91
C VAL A 77 9.35 -6.52 -10.28
N ARG A 78 9.53 -7.85 -10.28
CA ARG A 78 10.81 -8.48 -10.67
C ARG A 78 11.13 -8.25 -12.14
N ASP A 79 10.13 -8.26 -13.04
CA ASP A 79 10.30 -7.93 -14.44
C ASP A 79 10.81 -6.48 -14.64
N ALA A 80 10.30 -5.52 -13.83
CA ALA A 80 10.80 -4.16 -13.84
C ALA A 80 12.26 -4.07 -13.37
N ILE A 81 12.61 -4.76 -12.29
CA ILE A 81 14.00 -4.83 -11.79
C ILE A 81 14.94 -5.34 -12.87
N LYS A 82 14.56 -6.45 -13.51
CA LYS A 82 15.35 -7.08 -14.57
C LYS A 82 15.49 -6.18 -15.80
N ALA A 83 14.39 -5.55 -16.24
CA ALA A 83 14.41 -4.66 -17.40
C ALA A 83 15.30 -3.43 -17.20
N ASP A 84 15.45 -2.96 -15.97
CA ASP A 84 16.26 -1.78 -15.65
C ASP A 84 17.61 -2.14 -15.00
N GLU A 85 18.06 -3.40 -15.09
CA GLU A 85 19.28 -3.88 -14.41
C GLU A 85 20.51 -3.03 -14.73
N ASN A 86 20.69 -2.67 -16.00
CA ASN A 86 21.84 -1.91 -16.50
C ASN A 86 21.51 -0.45 -16.83
N GLY A 87 20.34 0.06 -16.40
CA GLY A 87 19.86 1.39 -16.71
C GLY A 87 19.34 2.18 -15.51
N GLU A 88 18.68 3.28 -15.84
CA GLU A 88 17.97 4.08 -14.86
C GLU A 88 16.81 3.28 -14.26
N LYS A 89 16.73 3.27 -12.93
CA LYS A 89 15.71 2.55 -12.16
C LYS A 89 14.38 3.31 -12.21
N ARG A 90 13.38 2.79 -12.92
CA ARG A 90 12.05 3.41 -12.96
C ARG A 90 11.40 3.50 -11.59
N GLY A 91 10.52 4.47 -11.39
CA GLY A 91 9.62 4.49 -10.23
C GLY A 91 8.63 3.33 -10.29
N ILE A 92 8.34 2.71 -9.16
CA ILE A 92 7.31 1.67 -9.02
C ILE A 92 6.23 2.24 -8.11
N ILE A 93 5.02 2.39 -8.63
CA ILE A 93 3.90 3.03 -7.93
C ILE A 93 2.81 2.00 -7.67
N ALA A 94 2.57 1.69 -6.40
CA ALA A 94 1.48 0.85 -5.94
C ALA A 94 0.26 1.72 -5.61
N ILE A 95 -0.84 1.55 -6.34
CA ILE A 95 -2.14 2.16 -6.02
C ILE A 95 -2.90 1.18 -5.13
N VAL A 96 -3.24 1.60 -3.93
CA VAL A 96 -3.74 0.73 -2.86
C VAL A 96 -5.20 1.01 -2.55
N ASP A 97 -6.03 0.01 -2.85
CA ASP A 97 -7.42 -0.09 -2.44
C ASP A 97 -7.73 -1.57 -2.16
N VAL A 98 -7.16 -2.10 -1.08
CA VAL A 98 -7.22 -3.54 -0.76
C VAL A 98 -7.88 -3.78 0.58
N PRO A 99 -9.09 -4.40 0.61
CA PRO A 99 -9.86 -4.58 1.84
C PRO A 99 -9.29 -5.66 2.77
N SER A 100 -8.47 -6.57 2.25
CA SER A 100 -7.77 -7.61 3.02
C SER A 100 -6.89 -8.48 2.10
N GLN A 101 -6.18 -9.47 2.67
CA GLN A 101 -5.83 -10.66 1.91
C GLN A 101 -7.07 -11.56 1.74
N ALA A 102 -7.04 -12.41 0.72
CA ALA A 102 -8.10 -13.37 0.41
C ALA A 102 -8.06 -14.54 1.41
N TYR A 103 -8.79 -14.42 2.51
CA TYR A 103 -8.88 -15.47 3.52
C TYR A 103 -9.73 -16.63 3.04
N GLY A 104 -9.20 -17.86 3.13
CA GLY A 104 -9.96 -19.07 2.86
C GLY A 104 -9.13 -20.31 3.10
N ARG A 105 -9.79 -21.41 3.46
CA ARG A 105 -9.13 -22.71 3.67
C ARG A 105 -8.37 -23.16 2.41
N ARG A 106 -8.95 -22.90 1.25
CA ARG A 106 -8.35 -23.26 -0.05
C ARG A 106 -7.09 -22.46 -0.31
N GLU A 107 -7.15 -21.16 -0.08
CA GLU A 107 -6.05 -20.23 -0.26
C GLU A 107 -4.90 -20.57 0.69
N GLU A 108 -5.18 -20.89 1.95
CA GLU A 108 -4.17 -21.30 2.92
C GLU A 108 -3.50 -22.63 2.51
N LEU A 109 -4.28 -23.63 2.09
CA LEU A 109 -3.74 -24.91 1.62
C LEU A 109 -2.89 -24.78 0.35
N LEU A 110 -3.18 -23.81 -0.51
CA LEU A 110 -2.42 -23.52 -1.73
C LEU A 110 -1.24 -22.56 -1.49
N GLY A 111 -1.02 -22.13 -0.26
CA GLY A 111 0.13 -21.32 0.13
C GLY A 111 -0.02 -19.83 -0.16
N ILE A 112 -1.15 -19.20 0.19
CA ILE A 112 -1.33 -17.75 0.07
C ILE A 112 -0.20 -16.97 0.74
N PHE A 113 0.35 -17.48 1.86
CA PHE A 113 1.47 -16.87 2.55
C PHE A 113 2.75 -16.82 1.68
N LEU A 114 2.97 -17.81 0.81
CA LEU A 114 4.08 -17.80 -0.15
C LEU A 114 3.87 -16.73 -1.22
N ALA A 115 2.66 -16.60 -1.74
CA ALA A 115 2.33 -15.57 -2.72
C ALA A 115 2.49 -14.16 -2.13
N ALA A 116 2.00 -13.95 -0.90
CA ALA A 116 2.16 -12.69 -0.17
C ALA A 116 3.63 -12.38 0.12
N ALA A 117 4.40 -13.36 0.58
CA ALA A 117 5.83 -13.22 0.82
C ALA A 117 6.60 -12.89 -0.46
N ALA A 118 6.27 -13.55 -1.59
CA ALA A 118 6.92 -13.31 -2.88
C ALA A 118 6.69 -11.87 -3.38
N ALA A 119 5.48 -11.32 -3.23
CA ALA A 119 5.20 -9.93 -3.58
C ALA A 119 5.92 -8.95 -2.65
N THR A 120 5.88 -9.19 -1.35
CA THR A 120 6.61 -8.40 -0.34
C THR A 120 8.11 -8.37 -0.64
N ASP A 121 8.72 -9.54 -0.88
CA ASP A 121 10.13 -9.67 -1.24
C ASP A 121 10.48 -8.92 -2.53
N ALA A 122 9.61 -8.99 -3.55
CA ALA A 122 9.83 -8.28 -4.81
C ALA A 122 9.87 -6.76 -4.61
N TYR A 123 8.95 -6.18 -3.83
CA TYR A 123 8.97 -4.76 -3.52
C TYR A 123 10.21 -4.35 -2.68
N VAL A 124 10.60 -5.18 -1.71
CA VAL A 124 11.83 -4.96 -0.95
C VAL A 124 13.05 -5.00 -1.87
N SER A 125 13.13 -6.01 -2.73
CA SER A 125 14.22 -6.17 -3.72
C SER A 125 14.30 -4.98 -4.67
N ALA A 126 13.16 -4.48 -5.16
CA ALA A 126 13.11 -3.28 -6.00
C ALA A 126 13.70 -2.05 -5.29
N ARG A 127 13.27 -1.82 -4.04
CA ARG A 127 13.77 -0.74 -3.20
C ARG A 127 15.28 -0.83 -2.98
N LEU A 128 15.79 -2.01 -2.62
CA LEU A 128 17.20 -2.26 -2.40
C LEU A 128 18.01 -2.14 -3.69
N ALA A 129 17.45 -2.49 -4.85
CA ALA A 129 18.05 -2.30 -6.17
C ALA A 129 18.07 -0.83 -6.62
N GLY A 130 17.43 0.09 -5.87
CA GLY A 130 17.43 1.52 -6.15
C GLY A 130 16.24 2.04 -6.94
N HIS A 131 15.19 1.21 -7.14
CA HIS A 131 13.92 1.70 -7.67
C HIS A 131 13.20 2.51 -6.59
N PRO A 132 12.76 3.75 -6.86
CA PRO A 132 11.82 4.43 -5.98
C PRO A 132 10.51 3.65 -5.94
N VAL A 133 10.14 3.15 -4.77
CA VAL A 133 8.86 2.46 -4.57
C VAL A 133 7.94 3.39 -3.81
N ILE A 134 6.84 3.77 -4.42
CA ILE A 134 5.86 4.72 -3.90
C ILE A 134 4.52 4.01 -3.73
N SER A 135 3.80 4.33 -2.69
CA SER A 135 2.44 3.84 -2.46
C SER A 135 1.47 5.00 -2.38
N LEU A 136 0.37 4.94 -3.12
CA LEU A 136 -0.74 5.86 -3.06
C LEU A 136 -1.98 5.14 -2.50
N LEU A 137 -2.36 5.49 -1.27
CA LEU A 137 -3.54 4.92 -0.61
C LEU A 137 -4.78 5.70 -1.05
N VAL A 138 -5.62 5.06 -1.85
CA VAL A 138 -6.82 5.69 -2.42
C VAL A 138 -8.13 5.17 -1.80
N GLY A 139 -8.04 4.07 -1.04
CA GLY A 139 -9.16 3.43 -0.39
C GLY A 139 -8.70 2.57 0.79
N HIS A 140 -9.12 1.32 0.82
CA HIS A 140 -8.75 0.41 1.88
C HIS A 140 -7.26 0.01 1.82
N ALA A 141 -6.57 0.05 2.94
CA ALA A 141 -5.21 -0.43 3.13
C ALA A 141 -5.18 -1.34 4.37
N ILE A 142 -5.80 -2.51 4.24
CA ILE A 142 -6.15 -3.36 5.38
C ILE A 142 -5.42 -4.69 5.35
N SER A 143 -4.95 -5.10 6.54
CA SER A 143 -4.50 -6.46 6.84
C SER A 143 -3.28 -6.88 5.99
N GLY A 144 -3.08 -8.17 5.79
CA GLY A 144 -2.01 -8.71 4.94
C GLY A 144 -2.10 -8.29 3.47
N GLY A 145 -3.27 -7.84 3.00
CA GLY A 145 -3.42 -7.26 1.67
C GLY A 145 -2.55 -6.01 1.52
N PHE A 146 -2.62 -5.08 2.44
CA PHE A 146 -1.78 -3.88 2.45
C PHE A 146 -0.30 -4.23 2.68
N LEU A 147 0.01 -5.19 3.56
CA LEU A 147 1.41 -5.62 3.78
C LEU A 147 2.03 -6.19 2.50
N THR A 148 1.24 -6.88 1.69
CA THR A 148 1.65 -7.49 0.42
C THR A 148 1.76 -6.45 -0.70
N HIS A 149 0.83 -5.48 -0.74
CA HIS A 149 0.75 -4.45 -1.79
C HIS A 149 0.72 -3.06 -1.17
N GLY A 150 1.85 -2.38 -1.19
CA GLY A 150 1.99 -0.98 -0.80
C GLY A 150 2.80 -0.70 0.47
N ALA A 151 2.68 -1.52 1.53
CA ALA A 151 3.37 -1.25 2.80
C ALA A 151 4.91 -1.23 2.69
N GLN A 152 5.48 -1.85 1.66
CA GLN A 152 6.93 -1.91 1.44
C GLN A 152 7.52 -0.71 0.68
N ALA A 153 6.70 0.30 0.34
CA ALA A 153 7.15 1.49 -0.39
C ALA A 153 8.13 2.36 0.43
N ASN A 154 9.05 3.05 -0.24
CA ASN A 154 9.90 4.07 0.40
C ASN A 154 9.05 5.22 0.95
N ARG A 155 8.08 5.69 0.16
CA ARG A 155 7.19 6.80 0.50
C ARG A 155 5.74 6.37 0.34
N LEU A 156 4.93 6.67 1.36
CA LEU A 156 3.49 6.46 1.33
C LEU A 156 2.79 7.81 1.24
N LEU A 157 1.92 7.93 0.24
CA LEU A 157 0.98 9.04 0.12
C LEU A 157 -0.42 8.49 0.36
N ALA A 158 -1.31 9.31 0.89
CA ALA A 158 -2.70 8.92 1.11
C ALA A 158 -3.62 10.12 0.86
N PHE A 159 -4.82 9.87 0.39
CA PHE A 159 -5.85 10.92 0.37
C PHE A 159 -6.44 11.12 1.76
N ASN A 160 -6.65 12.37 2.14
CA ASN A 160 -7.38 12.75 3.33
C ASN A 160 -8.88 12.62 3.09
N ASP A 161 -9.36 11.39 3.17
CA ASP A 161 -10.76 11.02 2.91
C ASP A 161 -11.19 9.90 3.88
N SER A 162 -12.42 9.97 4.37
CA SER A 162 -12.95 9.03 5.37
C SER A 162 -13.07 7.58 4.87
N GLY A 163 -13.08 7.36 3.56
CA GLY A 163 -13.06 6.03 2.94
C GLY A 163 -11.65 5.46 2.80
N VAL A 164 -10.60 6.27 3.05
CA VAL A 164 -9.22 5.78 3.13
C VAL A 164 -8.94 5.32 4.55
N VAL A 165 -8.86 4.02 4.74
CA VAL A 165 -8.69 3.40 6.06
C VAL A 165 -7.47 2.50 6.09
N VAL A 166 -6.67 2.61 7.15
CA VAL A 166 -5.43 1.85 7.30
C VAL A 166 -5.42 1.10 8.62
N HIS A 167 -5.28 -0.22 8.58
CA HIS A 167 -5.07 -1.01 9.79
C HIS A 167 -4.53 -2.41 9.49
N ALA A 168 -3.81 -2.98 10.46
CA ALA A 168 -3.27 -4.35 10.37
C ALA A 168 -4.36 -5.44 10.35
N MET A 169 -5.59 -5.13 10.76
CA MET A 169 -6.70 -6.09 10.88
C MET A 169 -8.03 -5.38 10.64
N ALA A 170 -8.96 -6.02 9.93
CA ALA A 170 -10.33 -5.49 9.80
C ALA A 170 -11.01 -5.34 11.18
N LYS A 171 -11.82 -4.30 11.37
CA LYS A 171 -12.38 -3.90 12.68
C LYS A 171 -13.13 -5.03 13.39
N ASN A 172 -13.99 -5.77 12.67
CA ASN A 172 -14.71 -6.90 13.24
C ASN A 172 -13.79 -8.06 13.68
N ALA A 173 -12.69 -8.28 12.94
CA ALA A 173 -11.70 -9.28 13.31
C ALA A 173 -10.90 -8.82 14.55
N ALA A 174 -10.50 -7.54 14.60
CA ALA A 174 -9.84 -6.95 15.75
C ALA A 174 -10.71 -7.02 17.01
N ALA A 175 -12.01 -6.73 16.91
CA ALA A 175 -12.98 -6.85 18.00
C ALA A 175 -13.00 -8.29 18.55
N ARG A 176 -13.12 -9.28 17.67
CA ARG A 176 -13.14 -10.70 18.05
C ARG A 176 -11.85 -11.15 18.73
N VAL A 177 -10.69 -10.82 18.15
CA VAL A 177 -9.38 -11.22 18.69
C VAL A 177 -9.12 -10.59 20.05
N THR A 178 -9.49 -9.33 20.22
CA THR A 178 -9.27 -8.58 21.48
C THR A 178 -10.39 -8.81 22.50
N ARG A 179 -11.43 -9.61 22.17
CA ARG A 179 -12.63 -9.84 22.99
C ARG A 179 -13.33 -8.54 23.39
N ARG A 180 -13.43 -7.61 22.45
CA ARG A 180 -14.11 -6.31 22.58
C ARG A 180 -15.26 -6.22 21.60
N THR A 181 -16.16 -5.28 21.84
CA THR A 181 -17.11 -4.84 20.81
C THR A 181 -16.44 -3.86 19.86
N VAL A 182 -17.09 -3.57 18.74
CA VAL A 182 -16.59 -2.55 17.77
C VAL A 182 -16.62 -1.17 18.43
N GLU A 183 -17.66 -0.88 19.23
CA GLU A 183 -17.82 0.39 19.96
C GLU A 183 -16.72 0.58 21.00
N GLU A 184 -16.32 -0.49 21.69
CA GLU A 184 -15.19 -0.44 22.64
C GLU A 184 -13.85 -0.17 21.92
N LEU A 185 -13.66 -0.74 20.71
CA LEU A 185 -12.49 -0.43 19.88
C LEU A 185 -12.49 1.04 19.42
N ASP A 186 -13.65 1.54 18.98
CA ASP A 186 -13.78 2.94 18.55
C ASP A 186 -13.52 3.91 19.70
N LYS A 187 -13.97 3.57 20.91
CA LYS A 187 -13.65 4.36 22.12
C LYS A 187 -12.16 4.31 22.46
N LEU A 188 -11.53 3.15 22.35
CA LEU A 188 -10.10 2.99 22.58
C LEU A 188 -9.26 3.79 21.57
N ALA A 189 -9.68 3.80 20.30
CA ALA A 189 -9.03 4.54 19.23
C ALA A 189 -8.98 6.08 19.45
N GLN A 190 -9.89 6.62 20.25
CA GLN A 190 -9.88 8.05 20.61
C GLN A 190 -8.67 8.46 21.48
N THR A 191 -8.08 7.51 22.19
CA THR A 191 -6.94 7.76 23.09
C THR A 191 -5.67 7.02 22.71
N VAL A 192 -5.80 5.98 21.88
CA VAL A 192 -4.68 5.12 21.45
C VAL A 192 -4.60 5.15 19.93
N ILE A 193 -3.83 6.11 19.40
CA ILE A 193 -3.67 6.35 17.95
C ILE A 193 -3.43 5.08 17.13
N PRO A 194 -2.56 4.14 17.52
CA PRO A 194 -2.34 2.90 16.75
C PRO A 194 -3.57 1.98 16.61
N MET A 195 -4.63 2.22 17.39
CA MET A 195 -5.89 1.46 17.31
C MET A 195 -6.90 2.11 16.35
N SER A 196 -6.62 3.29 15.85
CA SER A 196 -7.49 4.00 14.90
C SER A 196 -7.39 3.42 13.49
N TYR A 197 -8.49 3.54 12.74
CA TYR A 197 -8.58 3.19 11.32
C TYR A 197 -8.52 4.43 10.42
N ARG A 198 -8.56 5.62 11.01
CA ARG A 198 -8.59 6.89 10.28
C ARG A 198 -7.23 7.19 9.70
N ILE A 199 -7.25 7.72 8.48
CA ILE A 199 -6.00 8.05 7.78
C ILE A 199 -5.24 9.22 8.44
N GLU A 200 -5.96 10.17 9.02
CA GLU A 200 -5.36 11.29 9.75
C GLU A 200 -4.57 10.81 10.97
N ASP A 201 -5.14 9.87 11.74
CA ASP A 201 -4.47 9.28 12.90
C ASP A 201 -3.26 8.43 12.46
N TYR A 202 -3.38 7.74 11.32
CA TYR A 202 -2.25 7.01 10.72
C TYR A 202 -1.12 7.96 10.30
N ALA A 203 -1.45 9.15 9.79
CA ALA A 203 -0.48 10.19 9.47
C ALA A 203 0.29 10.65 10.71
N GLU A 204 -0.37 10.77 11.87
CA GLU A 204 0.28 11.13 13.14
C GLU A 204 1.29 10.09 13.63
N LEU A 205 1.22 8.82 13.16
CA LEU A 205 2.25 7.82 13.42
C LEU A 205 3.56 8.09 12.66
N GLY A 206 3.59 9.09 11.78
CA GLY A 206 4.77 9.49 11.02
C GLY A 206 5.16 8.50 9.92
N THR A 207 4.21 7.69 9.45
CA THR A 207 4.45 6.69 8.42
C THR A 207 4.18 7.21 7.01
N LEU A 208 3.38 8.27 6.87
CA LEU A 208 3.09 8.91 5.59
C LEU A 208 4.18 9.93 5.24
N TYR A 209 4.55 9.94 3.95
CA TYR A 209 5.31 11.02 3.33
C TYR A 209 4.42 12.25 3.14
N LYS A 210 3.17 12.04 2.67
CA LYS A 210 2.20 13.11 2.46
C LYS A 210 0.77 12.62 2.65
N LEU A 211 -0.03 13.40 3.36
CA LEU A 211 -1.49 13.35 3.34
C LEU A 211 -1.97 14.41 2.34
N ILE A 212 -2.79 14.01 1.36
CA ILE A 212 -3.23 14.85 0.24
C ILE A 212 -4.67 15.28 0.50
N ASP A 213 -4.88 16.59 0.58
CA ASP A 213 -6.18 17.21 0.80
C ASP A 213 -6.83 17.69 -0.51
N GLY A 214 -8.14 17.91 -0.47
CA GLY A 214 -8.87 18.63 -1.52
C GLY A 214 -9.09 17.82 -2.81
N VAL A 215 -8.97 16.49 -2.75
CA VAL A 215 -9.18 15.60 -3.89
C VAL A 215 -10.53 14.90 -3.78
N ASN A 216 -11.32 14.89 -4.85
CA ASN A 216 -12.48 14.02 -4.98
C ASN A 216 -12.00 12.60 -5.31
N VAL A 217 -11.98 11.72 -4.33
CA VAL A 217 -11.35 10.40 -4.45
C VAL A 217 -12.16 9.46 -5.35
N ASP A 218 -13.47 9.64 -5.41
CA ASP A 218 -14.36 8.78 -6.20
C ASP A 218 -14.51 9.23 -7.66
N SER A 219 -14.31 10.54 -7.92
CA SER A 219 -14.41 11.14 -9.24
C SER A 219 -13.43 12.31 -9.38
N PRO A 220 -12.13 12.03 -9.61
CA PRO A 220 -11.12 13.09 -9.65
C PRO A 220 -11.24 13.96 -10.88
N GLU A 221 -11.12 15.28 -10.68
CA GLU A 221 -11.03 16.25 -11.76
C GLU A 221 -9.60 16.28 -12.34
N PRO A 222 -9.43 16.69 -13.61
CA PRO A 222 -8.11 16.71 -14.26
C PRO A 222 -7.02 17.45 -13.47
N GLU A 223 -7.33 18.59 -12.88
CA GLU A 223 -6.41 19.40 -12.10
C GLU A 223 -5.97 18.68 -10.83
N GLN A 224 -6.87 17.91 -10.21
CA GLN A 224 -6.57 17.09 -9.03
C GLN A 224 -5.64 15.92 -9.40
N VAL A 225 -5.86 15.30 -10.57
CA VAL A 225 -4.98 14.25 -11.09
C VAL A 225 -3.57 14.80 -11.34
N ASP A 226 -3.45 16.00 -11.91
CA ASP A 226 -2.16 16.64 -12.17
C ASP A 226 -1.45 17.05 -10.88
N GLN A 227 -2.19 17.48 -9.86
CA GLN A 227 -1.66 17.69 -8.51
C GLN A 227 -1.07 16.40 -7.93
N VAL A 228 -1.80 15.29 -8.02
CA VAL A 228 -1.35 13.98 -7.53
C VAL A 228 -0.12 13.48 -8.32
N ARG A 229 -0.07 13.68 -9.63
CA ARG A 229 1.14 13.40 -10.43
C ARG A 229 2.35 14.17 -9.95
N THR A 230 2.16 15.43 -9.61
CA THR A 230 3.24 16.31 -9.06
C THR A 230 3.71 15.76 -7.70
N ASP A 231 2.79 15.35 -6.83
CA ASP A 231 3.10 14.77 -5.53
C ASP A 231 3.84 13.43 -5.64
N LEU A 232 3.45 12.59 -6.60
CA LEU A 232 4.15 11.34 -6.89
C LEU A 232 5.58 11.58 -7.40
N LEU A 233 5.78 12.57 -8.27
CA LEU A 233 7.11 12.96 -8.74
C LEU A 233 8.00 13.46 -7.59
N ALA A 234 7.46 14.28 -6.70
CA ALA A 234 8.17 14.73 -5.51
C ALA A 234 8.57 13.57 -4.60
N ALA A 235 7.67 12.61 -4.40
CA ALA A 235 7.94 11.41 -3.60
C ALA A 235 8.99 10.49 -4.24
N ILE A 236 9.01 10.36 -5.58
CA ILE A 236 10.03 9.63 -6.32
C ILE A 236 11.41 10.29 -6.15
N ALA A 237 11.49 11.60 -6.32
CA ALA A 237 12.73 12.36 -6.16
C ALA A 237 13.28 12.24 -4.73
N ASP A 238 12.42 12.36 -3.73
CA ASP A 238 12.76 12.20 -2.32
C ASP A 238 13.22 10.76 -2.00
N ALA A 239 12.55 9.75 -2.54
CA ALA A 239 12.95 8.36 -2.37
C ALA A 239 14.31 8.04 -2.99
N ARG A 240 14.69 8.70 -4.11
CA ARG A 240 16.01 8.56 -4.75
C ARG A 240 17.14 9.11 -3.88
N SER A 241 16.88 10.18 -3.15
CA SER A 241 17.88 10.82 -2.27
C SER A 241 17.90 10.23 -0.86
N GLY A 242 16.85 9.50 -0.46
CA GLY A 242 16.70 8.93 0.87
C GLY A 242 17.34 7.56 1.05
N GLN A 243 17.12 6.99 2.24
CA GLN A 243 17.56 5.64 2.55
C GLN A 243 16.71 4.60 1.78
N ARG A 244 17.38 3.51 1.35
CA ARG A 244 16.70 2.41 0.65
C ARG A 244 15.94 1.47 1.59
N ASP A 245 16.13 1.62 2.89
CA ASP A 245 15.35 0.92 3.91
C ASP A 245 14.12 1.75 4.33
N LEU A 246 13.43 1.37 5.41
CA LEU A 246 12.26 2.08 5.91
C LEU A 246 12.56 2.93 7.16
N SER A 247 13.82 3.22 7.45
CA SER A 247 14.23 3.96 8.66
C SER A 247 13.69 5.38 8.69
N ASP A 248 13.54 6.03 7.52
CA ASP A 248 12.98 7.38 7.40
C ASP A 248 11.59 7.51 8.05
N ARG A 249 10.80 6.42 8.05
CA ARG A 249 9.47 6.38 8.70
C ARG A 249 9.51 6.48 10.23
N LEU A 250 10.68 6.44 10.84
CA LEU A 250 10.89 6.56 12.28
C LEU A 250 11.47 7.92 12.68
N GLN A 251 11.84 8.76 11.70
CA GLN A 251 12.57 10.01 11.96
C GLN A 251 11.65 11.22 12.11
N SER A 252 10.38 11.15 11.66
CA SER A 252 9.43 12.26 11.77
C SER A 252 9.08 12.59 13.23
N GLN A 253 8.68 13.83 13.50
CA GLN A 253 8.21 14.25 14.82
C GLN A 253 7.02 13.39 15.31
N GLY A 254 6.09 13.05 14.39
CA GLY A 254 4.98 12.15 14.69
C GLY A 254 5.44 10.78 15.17
N ALA A 255 6.40 10.18 14.49
CA ALA A 255 6.97 8.89 14.90
C ALA A 255 7.67 8.97 16.25
N GLN A 256 8.48 10.00 16.48
CA GLN A 256 9.18 10.22 17.76
C GLN A 256 8.20 10.33 18.94
N LYS A 257 7.10 11.04 18.76
CA LYS A 257 6.06 11.22 19.76
C LYS A 257 5.21 9.95 19.95
N ASN A 258 4.61 9.47 18.87
CA ASN A 258 3.53 8.48 18.94
C ASN A 258 4.02 7.02 18.85
N ARG A 259 5.32 6.80 18.51
CA ARG A 259 5.98 5.50 18.44
C ARG A 259 7.20 5.41 19.35
N SER A 260 7.28 6.23 20.38
CA SER A 260 8.41 6.31 21.31
C SER A 260 8.78 4.95 21.93
N ALA A 261 7.79 4.14 22.33
CA ALA A 261 8.04 2.79 22.86
C ALA A 261 8.76 1.88 21.83
N THR A 262 8.38 1.95 20.54
CA THR A 262 9.05 1.21 19.46
C THR A 262 10.51 1.67 19.31
N LEU A 263 10.76 2.97 19.38
CA LEU A 263 12.11 3.53 19.27
C LEU A 263 13.00 3.09 20.42
N VAL A 264 12.49 3.11 21.65
CA VAL A 264 13.22 2.62 22.84
C VAL A 264 13.58 1.13 22.71
N VAL A 265 12.61 0.29 22.26
CA VAL A 265 12.89 -1.15 22.05
C VAL A 265 13.98 -1.34 21.00
N ARG A 266 13.92 -0.63 19.86
CA ARG A 266 14.94 -0.71 18.81
C ARG A 266 16.32 -0.30 19.31
N GLN A 267 16.42 0.77 20.09
CA GLN A 267 17.69 1.23 20.66
C GLN A 267 18.27 0.20 21.61
N ARG A 268 17.45 -0.38 22.49
CA ARG A 268 17.92 -1.43 23.43
C ARG A 268 18.38 -2.69 22.68
N LEU A 269 17.62 -3.17 21.71
CA LEU A 269 18.00 -4.31 20.89
C LEU A 269 19.32 -4.06 20.15
N ALA A 270 19.53 -2.87 19.57
CA ALA A 270 20.77 -2.53 18.89
C ALA A 270 21.97 -2.53 19.86
N ALA A 271 21.80 -1.99 21.08
CA ALA A 271 22.84 -1.98 22.09
C ALA A 271 23.22 -3.40 22.57
N GLU A 272 22.23 -4.25 22.80
CA GLU A 272 22.44 -5.64 23.24
C GLU A 272 23.03 -6.52 22.13
N TRP A 273 22.64 -6.29 20.86
CA TRP A 273 23.11 -7.07 19.69
C TRP A 273 24.61 -6.91 19.45
N HIS A 274 25.18 -5.76 19.76
CA HIS A 274 26.62 -5.46 19.61
C HIS A 274 27.44 -5.72 20.87
N SER A 275 26.83 -6.22 21.93
CA SER A 275 27.48 -6.47 23.21
C SER A 275 27.97 -7.91 23.39
N ASN A 276 27.80 -8.79 22.38
CA ASN A 276 28.23 -10.20 22.40
C ASN A 276 29.37 -10.44 21.42
#